data_279c12f1a198cd1ec03ec7b7109a837f
#
_entry.id   279c12f1a198cd1ec03ec7b7109a837f
#
_cell.length_a   1.000
_cell.length_b   1.000
_cell.length_c   1.000
_cell.angle_alpha   90.00
_cell.angle_beta   90.00
_cell.angle_gamma   90.00
#
_symmetry.space_group_name_H-M   'P 1'
#
loop_
_entity.id
_entity.type
_entity.pdbx_description
1 polymer ?
#
loop_
_entity_poly.entity_id
_entity_poly.type
_entity_poly.pdbx_seq_one_letter_code
_entity_poly.pdbx_strand_id
1 'polypeptide(L)'
;MLRIDRSANGDVRFTITGHVDAAHVAELQQLVDAESAGRRPIVLDLKDVKLVDREAIGFFVRCEASGIRLDNCAAYLREWIRHTVNETEEGS
;
A
#
# COMPACT_ATOMS: atom_id res chain seq x y z
N MET A 1 16.25 2.02 1.01
CA MET A 1 16.12 2.01 -0.43
C MET A 1 14.79 1.37 -0.84
N LEU A 2 14.08 1.94 -1.77
CA LEU A 2 12.79 1.44 -2.21
C LEU A 2 12.88 0.94 -3.65
N ARG A 3 12.31 -0.22 -3.90
CA ARG A 3 12.17 -0.76 -5.23
C ARG A 3 10.71 -1.10 -5.49
N ILE A 4 10.20 -0.73 -6.66
CA ILE A 4 8.83 -1.01 -7.06
C ILE A 4 8.89 -1.72 -8.41
N ASP A 5 8.32 -2.91 -8.49
CA ASP A 5 8.20 -3.67 -9.73
C ASP A 5 6.73 -3.78 -10.10
N ARG A 6 6.40 -3.45 -11.35
CA ARG A 6 5.04 -3.54 -11.85
C ARG A 6 4.89 -4.76 -12.74
N SER A 7 3.81 -5.49 -12.52
CA SER A 7 3.43 -6.63 -13.34
C SER A 7 1.95 -6.50 -13.66
N ALA A 8 1.58 -6.76 -14.89
CA ALA A 8 0.18 -6.72 -15.31
C ALA A 8 -0.16 -8.04 -16.02
N ASN A 9 -1.09 -8.78 -15.42
CA ASN A 9 -1.49 -10.10 -15.94
C ASN A 9 -2.94 -10.36 -15.48
N GLY A 10 -3.87 -9.60 -16.04
CA GLY A 10 -5.26 -9.61 -15.60
C GLY A 10 -5.52 -8.59 -14.51
N ASP A 11 -4.65 -8.49 -13.52
CA ASP A 11 -4.62 -7.42 -12.54
C ASP A 11 -3.29 -6.67 -12.66
N VAL A 12 -3.19 -5.54 -11.98
CA VAL A 12 -1.95 -4.77 -11.90
C VAL A 12 -1.35 -5.00 -10.52
N ARG A 13 -0.18 -5.63 -10.48
CA ARG A 13 0.50 -5.94 -9.22
C ARG A 13 1.76 -5.09 -9.10
N PHE A 14 1.87 -4.38 -7.98
CA PHE A 14 3.08 -3.66 -7.62
C PHE A 14 3.77 -4.42 -6.50
N THR A 15 4.97 -4.91 -6.77
CA THR A 15 5.79 -5.56 -5.74
C THR A 15 6.71 -4.51 -5.14
N ILE A 16 6.55 -4.25 -3.85
CA ILE A 16 7.27 -3.20 -3.15
C ILE A 16 8.34 -3.84 -2.27
N THR A 17 9.58 -3.42 -2.44
CA THR A 17 10.72 -3.98 -1.73
C THR A 17 11.48 -2.88 -0.99
N GLY A 18 11.79 -3.11 0.28
CA GLY A 18 12.63 -2.22 1.08
C GLY A 18 11.86 -1.34 2.03
N HIS A 19 12.27 -0.08 2.13
CA HIS A 19 11.71 0.88 3.08
C HIS A 19 10.69 1.77 2.40
N VAL A 20 9.52 1.91 3.00
CA VAL A 20 8.47 2.82 2.51
C VAL A 20 8.30 3.92 3.53
N ASP A 21 8.63 5.15 3.16
CA ASP A 21 8.53 6.30 4.03
C ASP A 21 7.72 7.43 3.37
N ALA A 22 7.58 8.55 4.07
CA ALA A 22 6.79 9.67 3.60
C ALA A 22 7.26 10.18 2.23
N ALA A 23 8.57 10.17 1.98
CA ALA A 23 9.11 10.63 0.70
C ALA A 23 8.68 9.72 -0.46
N HIS A 24 8.49 8.44 -0.21
CA HIS A 24 8.09 7.47 -1.23
C HIS A 24 6.58 7.38 -1.42
N VAL A 25 5.80 7.81 -0.41
CA VAL A 25 4.34 7.71 -0.47
C VAL A 25 3.78 8.50 -1.65
N ALA A 26 4.31 9.70 -1.91
CA ALA A 26 3.86 10.52 -3.03
C ALA A 26 4.06 9.80 -4.37
N GLU A 27 5.21 9.15 -4.55
CA GLU A 27 5.52 8.39 -5.75
C GLU A 27 4.59 7.19 -5.90
N LEU A 28 4.37 6.45 -4.82
CA LEU A 28 3.46 5.30 -4.83
C LEU A 28 2.03 5.74 -5.13
N GLN A 29 1.61 6.87 -4.56
CA GLN A 29 0.27 7.40 -4.80
C GLN A 29 0.08 7.74 -6.28
N GLN A 30 1.08 8.33 -6.92
CA GLN A 30 1.02 8.65 -8.34
C GLN A 30 0.89 7.39 -9.20
N LEU A 31 1.64 6.34 -8.85
CA LEU A 31 1.57 5.07 -9.58
C LEU A 31 0.19 4.43 -9.45
N VAL A 32 -0.34 4.42 -8.23
CA VAL A 32 -1.67 3.87 -7.97
C VAL A 32 -2.74 4.69 -8.69
N ASP A 33 -2.66 6.01 -8.63
CA ASP A 33 -3.64 6.89 -9.28
C ASP A 33 -3.64 6.69 -10.80
N ALA A 34 -2.47 6.53 -11.41
CA ALA A 34 -2.36 6.29 -12.83
C ALA A 34 -3.05 4.98 -13.24
N GLU A 35 -2.93 3.94 -12.42
CA GLU A 35 -3.57 2.66 -12.69
C GLU A 35 -5.06 2.67 -12.33
N SER A 36 -5.46 3.53 -11.41
CA SER A 36 -6.87 3.62 -10.99
C SER A 36 -7.79 4.10 -12.12
N ALA A 37 -7.25 4.77 -13.13
CA ALA A 37 -8.01 5.17 -14.30
C ALA A 37 -8.41 3.96 -15.16
N GLY A 38 -7.70 2.84 -15.01
CA GLY A 38 -8.04 1.59 -15.69
C GLY A 38 -9.09 0.81 -14.91
N ARG A 39 -9.57 -0.26 -15.52
CA ARG A 39 -10.60 -1.10 -14.92
C ARG A 39 -10.04 -2.36 -14.27
N ARG A 40 -8.73 -2.49 -14.22
CA ARG A 40 -8.08 -3.67 -13.64
C ARG A 40 -7.93 -3.53 -12.14
N PRO A 41 -8.13 -4.63 -11.41
CA PRO A 41 -7.84 -4.62 -9.98
C PRO A 41 -6.37 -4.31 -9.73
N ILE A 42 -6.10 -3.61 -8.64
CA ILE A 42 -4.74 -3.27 -8.23
C ILE A 42 -4.39 -4.08 -7.00
N VAL A 43 -3.21 -4.68 -7.01
CA VAL A 43 -2.69 -5.46 -5.88
C VAL A 43 -1.33 -4.89 -5.49
N LEU A 44 -1.13 -4.67 -4.21
CA LEU A 44 0.17 -4.30 -3.65
C LEU A 44 0.75 -5.51 -2.93
N ASP A 45 1.89 -6.00 -3.42
CA ASP A 45 2.57 -7.13 -2.79
C ASP A 45 3.60 -6.58 -1.82
N LEU A 46 3.38 -6.82 -0.53
CA LEU A 46 4.19 -6.28 0.55
C LEU A 46 5.15 -7.30 1.14
N LYS A 47 5.37 -8.40 0.45
CA LYS A 47 6.20 -9.51 0.91
C LYS A 47 7.60 -9.06 1.34
N ASP A 48 8.22 -8.19 0.57
CA ASP A 48 9.60 -7.76 0.80
C ASP A 48 9.71 -6.36 1.39
N VAL A 49 8.62 -5.83 1.93
CA VAL A 49 8.65 -4.56 2.66
C VAL A 49 9.34 -4.79 4.00
N LYS A 50 10.39 -4.02 4.27
CA LYS A 50 11.22 -4.19 5.47
C LYS A 50 10.87 -3.21 6.57
N LEU A 51 10.66 -1.93 6.22
CA LEU A 51 10.32 -0.89 7.17
C LEU A 51 9.29 0.04 6.56
N VAL A 52 8.38 0.50 7.39
CA VAL A 52 7.38 1.50 7.01
C VAL A 52 7.30 2.55 8.11
N ASP A 53 6.92 3.77 7.75
CA ASP A 53 6.60 4.79 8.73
C ASP A 53 5.10 5.03 8.78
N ARG A 54 4.69 5.96 9.64
CA ARG A 54 3.27 6.27 9.83
C ARG A 54 2.59 6.72 8.53
N GLU A 55 3.29 7.52 7.72
CA GLU A 55 2.73 8.00 6.45
C GLU A 55 2.49 6.85 5.48
N ALA A 56 3.40 5.88 5.45
CA ALA A 56 3.24 4.69 4.62
C ALA A 56 2.03 3.86 5.06
N ILE A 57 1.85 3.72 6.37
CA ILE A 57 0.68 3.00 6.90
C ILE A 57 -0.61 3.71 6.50
N GLY A 58 -0.66 5.04 6.60
CA GLY A 58 -1.81 5.82 6.15
C GLY A 58 -2.11 5.60 4.68
N PHE A 59 -1.08 5.54 3.85
CA PHE A 59 -1.23 5.23 2.43
C PHE A 59 -1.85 3.84 2.22
N PHE A 60 -1.36 2.83 2.92
CA PHE A 60 -1.91 1.47 2.79
C PHE A 60 -3.36 1.40 3.25
N VAL A 61 -3.71 2.12 4.31
CA VAL A 61 -5.11 2.20 4.78
C VAL A 61 -6.00 2.79 3.68
N ARG A 62 -5.57 3.88 3.06
CA ARG A 62 -6.34 4.50 1.97
C ARG A 62 -6.47 3.57 0.77
N CYS A 63 -5.42 2.84 0.44
CA CYS A 63 -5.45 1.89 -0.67
C CYS A 63 -6.49 0.80 -0.40
N GLU A 64 -6.47 0.22 0.78
CA GLU A 64 -7.42 -0.84 1.13
C GLU A 64 -8.85 -0.31 1.12
N ALA A 65 -9.07 0.90 1.62
CA ALA A 65 -10.39 1.54 1.59
C ALA A 65 -10.89 1.79 0.17
N SER A 66 -9.97 1.96 -0.78
CA SER A 66 -10.31 2.17 -2.19
C SER A 66 -10.50 0.86 -2.98
N GLY A 67 -10.37 -0.27 -2.31
CA GLY A 67 -10.55 -1.58 -2.95
C GLY A 67 -9.27 -2.20 -3.47
N ILE A 68 -8.12 -1.60 -3.18
CA ILE A 68 -6.82 -2.16 -3.56
C ILE A 68 -6.48 -3.28 -2.58
N ARG A 69 -6.07 -4.41 -3.11
CA ARG A 69 -5.73 -5.57 -2.32
C ARG A 69 -4.28 -5.48 -1.83
N LEU A 70 -4.06 -5.83 -0.56
CA LEU A 70 -2.72 -5.90 0.03
C LEU A 70 -2.36 -7.37 0.19
N ASP A 71 -1.43 -7.88 -0.63
CA ASP A 71 -0.99 -9.26 -0.58
C ASP A 71 0.28 -9.39 0.24
N ASN A 72 0.43 -10.54 0.89
CA ASN A 72 1.63 -10.89 1.66
C ASN A 72 1.98 -9.86 2.73
N CYS A 73 0.96 -9.27 3.32
CA CYS A 73 1.13 -8.28 4.36
C CYS A 73 1.61 -8.95 5.64
N ALA A 74 2.77 -8.53 6.14
CA ALA A 74 3.32 -9.10 7.37
C ALA A 74 2.39 -8.83 8.55
N ALA A 75 2.45 -9.70 9.56
CA ALA A 75 1.56 -9.60 10.72
C ALA A 75 1.67 -8.24 11.41
N TYR A 76 2.88 -7.69 11.56
CA TYR A 76 3.07 -6.40 12.23
C TYR A 76 2.46 -5.25 11.42
N LEU A 77 2.51 -5.32 10.09
CA LEU A 77 1.88 -4.34 9.22
C LEU A 77 0.38 -4.40 9.33
N ARG A 78 -0.18 -5.60 9.34
CA ARG A 78 -1.62 -5.81 9.48
C ARG A 78 -2.13 -5.26 10.80
N GLU A 79 -1.40 -5.48 11.87
CA GLU A 79 -1.75 -4.93 13.18
C GLU A 79 -1.70 -3.41 13.19
N TRP A 80 -0.66 -2.83 12.62
CA TRP A 80 -0.51 -1.38 12.56
C TRP A 80 -1.64 -0.74 11.75
N ILE A 81 -1.96 -1.35 10.59
CA ILE A 81 -3.07 -0.88 9.74
C ILE A 81 -4.38 -0.93 10.52
N ARG A 82 -4.63 -2.02 11.22
CA ARG A 82 -5.84 -2.20 12.03
C ARG A 82 -5.96 -1.12 13.09
N HIS A 83 -4.88 -0.82 13.81
CA HIS A 83 -4.87 0.22 14.83
C HIS A 83 -5.14 1.60 14.23
N THR A 84 -4.56 1.88 13.08
CA THR A 84 -4.75 3.15 12.40
C THR A 84 -6.22 3.34 11.98
N VAL A 85 -6.84 2.30 11.44
CA VAL A 85 -8.26 2.34 11.09
C VAL A 85 -9.12 2.57 12.32
N ASN A 86 -8.85 1.86 13.40
CA ASN A 86 -9.61 2.01 14.65
C ASN A 86 -9.48 3.42 15.22
N GLU A 87 -8.28 3.99 15.20
CA GLU A 87 -8.07 5.37 15.67
C GLU A 87 -8.87 6.36 14.84
N THR A 88 -8.93 6.16 13.53
CA THR A 88 -9.70 7.02 12.64
C THR A 88 -11.19 6.94 12.96
N GLU A 89 -11.70 5.75 13.20
CA GLU A 89 -13.11 5.56 13.56
C GLU A 89 -13.46 6.21 14.90
N GLU A 90 -12.58 6.09 15.87
CA GLU A 90 -12.79 6.69 17.18
C GLU A 90 -12.71 8.20 17.11
N GLY A 91 -11.92 8.75 16.21
CA GLY A 91 -11.75 10.17 16.05
C GLY A 91 -12.91 10.87 15.36
N SER A 92 -13.83 10.11 14.84
CA SER A 92 -15.01 10.69 14.16
C SER A 92 -16.27 10.75 15.10
#